data_c52a952662229cb0be9e9df2a3fb669a
#
_entry.id   c52a952662229cb0be9e9df2a3fb669a
#
_cell.length_a   1.000
_cell.length_b   1.000
_cell.length_c   1.000
_cell.angle_alpha   90.00
_cell.angle_beta   90.00
_cell.angle_gamma   90.00
#
_symmetry.space_group_name_H-M   'P 1'
#
loop_
_entity.id
_entity.type
_entity.pdbx_description
1 polymer ?
#
loop_
_entity_poly.entity_id
_entity_poly.type
_entity_poly.pdbx_seq_one_letter_code
_entity_poly.pdbx_strand_id
1 'polypeptide(L)'
;MQEIGYDYIVTGHYARVEYDEKRGRYLLKKAVDDTKDQSYVLYMLTQEQLAHVKLPLGGLRKDQVRVIAEKHGFINARKHDSQDICFVPDGDYAKFIEKYTGKKTPEGDFVDKEGNYIGRHKGIIHYTIGQRRGLGIPAASRLLCL
;
A
#
# COMPACT_ATOMS: atom_id res chain seq x y z
N MET A 1 -2.79 1.75 22.89
CA MET A 1 -1.66 1.11 23.59
C MET A 1 -1.78 1.21 25.09
N GLN A 2 -2.00 2.39 25.65
CA GLN A 2 -2.18 2.58 27.10
C GLN A 2 -3.33 1.73 27.66
N GLU A 3 -4.40 1.54 26.90
CA GLU A 3 -5.56 0.72 27.29
C GLU A 3 -5.25 -0.78 27.44
N ILE A 4 -4.22 -1.30 26.77
CA ILE A 4 -3.83 -2.71 26.80
C ILE A 4 -2.49 -2.96 27.52
N GLY A 5 -1.91 -1.92 28.16
CA GLY A 5 -0.75 -2.04 29.04
C GLY A 5 0.59 -2.28 28.37
N TYR A 6 0.76 -1.89 27.11
CA TYR A 6 2.04 -2.01 26.37
C TYR A 6 2.69 -0.64 26.15
N ASP A 7 4.03 -0.60 26.24
CA ASP A 7 4.81 0.62 26.07
C ASP A 7 5.13 0.94 24.61
N TYR A 8 5.24 -0.05 23.76
CA TYR A 8 5.65 0.10 22.36
C TYR A 8 4.81 -0.71 21.39
N ILE A 9 4.63 -0.15 20.18
CA ILE A 9 4.23 -0.91 18.99
C ILE A 9 5.48 -1.19 18.15
N VAL A 10 5.65 -2.44 17.73
CA VAL A 10 6.71 -2.86 16.82
C VAL A 10 6.07 -3.33 15.51
N THR A 11 6.50 -2.75 14.40
CA THR A 11 5.96 -3.12 13.07
C THR A 11 7.07 -3.32 12.05
N GLY A 12 6.76 -4.06 10.98
CA GLY A 12 7.67 -4.33 9.87
C GLY A 12 7.74 -3.23 8.81
N HIS A 13 7.28 -2.02 9.07
CA HIS A 13 7.41 -0.94 8.09
C HIS A 13 8.86 -0.54 7.87
N TYR A 14 9.20 -0.29 6.62
CA TYR A 14 10.49 0.24 6.21
C TYR A 14 10.49 1.76 6.35
N ALA A 15 10.79 2.24 7.55
CA ALA A 15 11.01 3.63 7.91
C ALA A 15 11.86 3.67 9.18
N ARG A 16 12.41 4.82 9.55
CA ARG A 16 13.19 4.98 10.76
C ARG A 16 12.60 6.07 11.65
N VAL A 17 12.65 5.85 12.95
CA VAL A 17 12.32 6.86 13.95
C VAL A 17 13.56 7.10 14.81
N GLU A 18 13.99 8.33 14.89
CA GLU A 18 15.17 8.74 15.67
C GLU A 18 14.82 9.97 16.51
N TYR A 19 15.30 9.99 17.76
CA TYR A 19 15.17 11.19 18.59
C TYR A 19 16.31 12.17 18.28
N ASP A 20 15.97 13.39 17.96
CA ASP A 20 16.92 14.49 17.74
C ASP A 20 17.04 15.32 19.03
N GLU A 21 18.12 15.12 19.78
CA GLU A 21 18.37 15.82 21.04
C GLU A 21 18.45 17.34 20.86
N LYS A 22 19.00 17.81 19.74
CA LYS A 22 19.14 19.26 19.47
C LYS A 22 17.80 19.93 19.26
N ARG A 23 16.84 19.20 18.66
CA ARG A 23 15.49 19.71 18.40
C ARG A 23 14.48 19.29 19.46
N GLY A 24 14.86 18.39 20.36
CA GLY A 24 13.99 17.85 21.41
C GLY A 24 12.77 17.10 20.85
N ARG A 25 12.93 16.38 19.72
CA ARG A 25 11.79 15.73 19.05
C ARG A 25 12.18 14.47 18.28
N TYR A 26 11.19 13.60 18.07
CA TYR A 26 11.32 12.45 17.19
C TYR A 26 11.23 12.85 15.72
N LEU A 27 12.09 12.28 14.90
CA LEU A 27 12.13 12.46 13.47
C LEU A 27 11.70 11.16 12.78
N LEU A 28 10.70 11.24 11.91
CA LEU A 28 10.39 10.17 10.97
C LEU A 28 11.32 10.33 9.77
N LYS A 29 12.13 9.31 9.48
CA LYS A 29 13.11 9.31 8.40
C LYS A 29 12.81 8.19 7.42
N LYS A 30 13.22 8.37 6.18
CA LYS A 30 13.18 7.32 5.16
C LYS A 30 13.97 6.08 5.60
N ALA A 31 13.57 4.92 5.07
CA ALA A 31 14.33 3.68 5.21
C ALA A 31 15.71 3.80 4.56
N VAL A 32 16.61 2.89 4.92
CA VAL A 32 17.90 2.71 4.24
C VAL A 32 17.70 2.13 2.84
N ASP A 33 16.68 1.30 2.66
CA ASP A 33 16.26 0.78 1.35
C ASP A 33 15.23 1.71 0.71
N ASP A 34 15.69 2.62 -0.16
CA ASP A 34 14.82 3.58 -0.85
C ASP A 34 13.74 2.91 -1.71
N THR A 35 13.99 1.67 -2.18
CA THR A 35 13.02 0.92 -3.00
C THR A 35 11.85 0.36 -2.18
N LYS A 36 12.00 0.35 -0.85
CA LYS A 36 11.02 -0.18 0.11
C LYS A 36 10.53 0.86 1.11
N ASP A 37 10.97 2.12 0.97
CA ASP A 37 10.58 3.17 1.90
C ASP A 37 9.06 3.31 2.04
N GLN A 38 8.60 3.29 3.27
CA GLN A 38 7.19 3.41 3.67
C GLN A 38 6.97 4.58 4.63
N SER A 39 7.91 5.51 4.72
CA SER A 39 7.76 6.69 5.58
C SER A 39 6.52 7.52 5.22
N TYR A 40 6.12 7.50 3.95
CA TYR A 40 4.96 8.23 3.44
C TYR A 40 3.61 7.79 4.04
N VAL A 41 3.46 6.53 4.49
CA VAL A 41 2.21 6.07 5.14
C VAL A 41 2.19 6.40 6.64
N LEU A 42 3.33 6.79 7.20
CA LEU A 42 3.51 7.05 8.63
C LEU A 42 3.54 8.55 8.97
N TYR A 43 3.37 9.42 7.99
CA TYR A 43 3.51 10.88 8.15
C TYR A 43 2.51 11.50 9.14
N MET A 44 1.40 10.82 9.40
CA MET A 44 0.37 11.28 10.33
C MET A 44 0.68 10.97 11.80
N LEU A 45 1.75 10.23 12.10
CA LEU A 45 2.10 9.90 13.48
C LEU A 45 2.52 11.15 14.25
N THR A 46 1.90 11.37 15.41
CA THR A 46 2.24 12.45 16.33
C THR A 46 3.57 12.18 17.03
N GLN A 47 4.13 13.19 17.70
CA GLN A 47 5.37 13.05 18.48
C GLN A 47 5.25 12.01 19.58
N GLU A 48 4.11 11.97 20.25
CA GLU A 48 3.81 10.96 21.28
C GLU A 48 3.79 9.56 20.67
N GLN A 49 3.13 9.39 19.51
CA GLN A 49 3.08 8.11 18.80
C GLN A 49 4.47 7.68 18.29
N LEU A 50 5.26 8.62 17.76
CA LEU A 50 6.64 8.34 17.32
C LEU A 50 7.54 7.90 18.47
N ALA A 51 7.33 8.41 19.68
CA ALA A 51 8.06 7.99 20.88
C ALA A 51 7.82 6.51 21.24
N HIS A 52 6.66 5.97 20.86
CA HIS A 52 6.21 4.62 21.22
C HIS A 52 6.18 3.64 20.06
N VAL A 53 6.73 4.00 18.89
CA VAL A 53 6.82 3.09 17.73
C VAL A 53 8.26 2.64 17.49
N LYS A 54 8.43 1.35 17.16
CA LYS A 54 9.72 0.78 16.75
C LYS A 54 9.60 0.13 15.38
N LEU A 55 10.53 0.49 14.49
CA LEU A 55 10.56 0.07 13.08
C LEU A 55 11.89 -0.63 12.79
N PRO A 56 12.07 -1.89 13.24
CA PRO A 56 13.36 -2.57 13.19
C PRO A 56 13.88 -2.81 11.76
N LEU A 57 13.00 -2.85 10.76
CA LEU A 57 13.38 -3.06 9.37
C LEU A 57 13.87 -1.80 8.66
N GLY A 58 13.61 -0.63 9.20
CA GLY A 58 13.96 0.64 8.57
C GLY A 58 15.46 0.88 8.38
N GLY A 59 16.30 0.24 9.21
CA GLY A 59 17.77 0.27 9.12
C GLY A 59 18.37 -0.81 8.22
N LEU A 60 17.55 -1.65 7.59
CA LEU A 60 17.99 -2.81 6.80
C LEU A 60 17.51 -2.71 5.36
N ARG A 61 18.29 -3.29 4.44
CA ARG A 61 17.82 -3.53 3.07
C ARG A 61 16.99 -4.82 3.01
N LYS A 62 16.10 -4.90 2.03
CA LYS A 62 15.19 -6.05 1.89
C LYS A 62 15.92 -7.40 1.73
N ASP A 63 17.04 -7.40 1.01
CA ASP A 63 17.91 -8.58 0.86
C ASP A 63 18.51 -9.04 2.20
N GLN A 64 18.96 -8.12 3.04
CA GLN A 64 19.45 -8.43 4.38
C GLN A 64 18.36 -9.03 5.27
N VAL A 65 17.14 -8.47 5.21
CA VAL A 65 15.98 -8.99 5.95
C VAL A 65 15.67 -10.44 5.52
N ARG A 66 15.74 -10.75 4.21
CA ARG A 66 15.55 -12.12 3.70
C ARG A 66 16.60 -13.08 4.25
N VAL A 67 17.87 -12.70 4.24
CA VAL A 67 18.96 -13.52 4.80
C VAL A 67 18.73 -13.79 6.30
N ILE A 68 18.33 -12.78 7.06
CA ILE A 68 18.01 -12.94 8.48
C ILE A 68 16.83 -13.91 8.67
N ALA A 69 15.75 -13.74 7.89
CA ALA A 69 14.58 -14.60 7.96
C ALA A 69 14.91 -16.07 7.60
N GLU A 70 15.73 -16.30 6.58
CA GLU A 70 16.22 -17.64 6.21
C GLU A 70 17.05 -18.28 7.33
N LYS A 71 17.98 -17.51 7.91
CA LYS A 71 18.81 -17.97 9.03
C LYS A 71 17.97 -18.42 10.24
N HIS A 72 16.83 -17.77 10.46
CA HIS A 72 15.90 -18.10 11.55
C HIS A 72 14.80 -19.09 11.13
N GLY A 73 14.88 -19.68 9.94
CA GLY A 73 13.94 -20.72 9.49
C GLY A 73 12.53 -20.25 9.19
N PHE A 74 12.33 -18.95 8.91
CA PHE A 74 10.99 -18.46 8.55
C PHE A 74 10.56 -18.99 7.18
N ILE A 75 9.42 -19.67 7.14
CA ILE A 75 8.86 -20.30 5.93
C ILE A 75 8.66 -19.28 4.79
N ASN A 76 8.36 -18.03 5.13
CA ASN A 76 8.06 -16.95 4.17
C ASN A 76 9.29 -16.14 3.77
N ALA A 77 10.51 -16.54 4.19
CA ALA A 77 11.73 -15.75 3.94
C ALA A 77 11.93 -15.41 2.45
N ARG A 78 11.54 -16.33 1.53
CA ARG A 78 11.62 -16.17 0.08
C ARG A 78 10.31 -15.75 -0.61
N LYS A 79 9.24 -15.57 0.17
CA LYS A 79 7.96 -15.14 -0.41
C LYS A 79 8.12 -13.77 -1.08
N HIS A 80 7.58 -13.64 -2.29
CA HIS A 80 7.46 -12.33 -2.93
C HIS A 80 6.63 -11.37 -2.06
N ASP A 81 6.97 -10.09 -2.12
CA ASP A 81 6.17 -9.07 -1.43
C ASP A 81 4.73 -9.15 -1.95
N SER A 82 3.78 -9.19 -1.04
CA SER A 82 2.37 -9.10 -1.41
C SER A 82 2.13 -7.72 -1.99
N GLN A 83 1.93 -7.64 -3.31
CA GLN A 83 1.55 -6.40 -3.99
C GLN A 83 0.04 -6.17 -3.91
N ASP A 84 -0.70 -7.21 -3.53
CA ASP A 84 -2.15 -7.24 -3.49
C ASP A 84 -2.69 -7.61 -2.10
N ILE A 85 -3.98 -7.39 -1.91
CA ILE A 85 -4.67 -7.70 -0.66
C ILE A 85 -4.66 -9.23 -0.46
N CYS A 86 -4.18 -9.69 0.69
CA CYS A 86 -3.89 -11.10 0.97
C CYS A 86 -5.10 -12.06 0.86
N PHE A 87 -6.33 -11.54 0.91
CA PHE A 87 -7.56 -12.34 0.73
C PHE A 87 -8.11 -12.34 -0.70
N VAL A 88 -7.40 -11.73 -1.66
CA VAL A 88 -7.69 -11.78 -3.11
C VAL A 88 -6.48 -12.39 -3.83
N PRO A 89 -6.26 -13.72 -3.72
CA PRO A 89 -5.02 -14.37 -4.14
C PRO A 89 -4.78 -14.32 -5.66
N ASP A 90 -5.83 -14.17 -6.45
CA ASP A 90 -5.78 -14.05 -7.91
C ASP A 90 -5.69 -12.60 -8.41
N GLY A 91 -5.70 -11.61 -7.48
CA GLY A 91 -5.65 -10.18 -7.83
C GLY A 91 -6.90 -9.65 -8.52
N ASP A 92 -7.93 -10.47 -8.69
CA ASP A 92 -9.21 -10.08 -9.33
C ASP A 92 -10.21 -9.56 -8.29
N TYR A 93 -10.04 -8.30 -7.93
CA TYR A 93 -10.90 -7.63 -6.95
C TYR A 93 -12.37 -7.57 -7.38
N ALA A 94 -12.62 -7.37 -8.67
CA ALA A 94 -13.98 -7.27 -9.18
C ALA A 94 -14.72 -8.60 -8.96
N LYS A 95 -14.09 -9.71 -9.34
CA LYS A 95 -14.62 -11.05 -9.13
C LYS A 95 -14.82 -11.36 -7.63
N PHE A 96 -13.87 -10.94 -6.78
CA PHE A 96 -14.01 -11.10 -5.34
C PHE A 96 -15.22 -10.35 -4.80
N ILE A 97 -15.40 -9.07 -5.17
CA ILE A 97 -16.52 -8.23 -4.75
C ILE A 97 -17.85 -8.81 -5.23
N GLU A 98 -17.95 -9.22 -6.50
CA GLU A 98 -19.16 -9.82 -7.06
C GLU A 98 -19.52 -11.13 -6.34
N LYS A 99 -18.54 -11.97 -6.06
CA LYS A 99 -18.75 -13.22 -5.30
C LYS A 99 -19.20 -12.96 -3.87
N TYR A 100 -18.60 -11.98 -3.20
CA TYR A 100 -18.92 -11.64 -1.80
C TYR A 100 -20.30 -10.99 -1.66
N THR A 101 -20.65 -10.10 -2.59
CA THR A 101 -21.93 -9.38 -2.57
C THR A 101 -23.10 -10.16 -3.22
N GLY A 102 -22.79 -11.18 -4.01
CA GLY A 102 -23.76 -11.89 -4.85
C GLY A 102 -24.35 -11.06 -5.98
N LYS A 103 -23.80 -9.89 -6.26
CA LYS A 103 -24.29 -8.93 -7.25
C LYS A 103 -23.23 -8.67 -8.32
N LYS A 104 -23.65 -8.70 -9.59
CA LYS A 104 -22.81 -8.22 -10.70
C LYS A 104 -22.90 -6.71 -10.78
N THR A 105 -21.76 -6.07 -10.98
CA THR A 105 -21.72 -4.61 -11.20
C THR A 105 -22.20 -4.30 -12.61
N PRO A 106 -23.18 -3.39 -12.79
CA PRO A 106 -23.70 -3.08 -14.12
C PRO A 106 -22.63 -2.44 -15.01
N GLU A 107 -22.67 -2.79 -16.28
CA GLU A 107 -21.93 -2.07 -17.30
C GLU A 107 -22.45 -0.64 -17.43
N GLY A 108 -21.61 0.26 -17.90
CA GLY A 108 -21.99 1.65 -18.13
C GLY A 108 -21.08 2.31 -19.17
N ASP A 109 -21.24 3.60 -19.30
CA ASP A 109 -20.56 4.37 -20.32
C ASP A 109 -19.38 5.15 -19.71
N PHE A 110 -18.25 5.16 -20.39
CA PHE A 110 -17.21 6.15 -20.17
C PHE A 110 -17.63 7.44 -20.89
N VAL A 111 -17.53 8.54 -20.18
CA VAL A 111 -17.76 9.87 -20.74
C VAL A 111 -16.55 10.76 -20.54
N ASP A 112 -16.35 11.73 -21.43
CA ASP A 112 -15.33 12.77 -21.24
C ASP A 112 -15.80 13.83 -20.23
N LYS A 113 -15.00 14.86 -20.00
CA LYS A 113 -15.33 15.97 -19.09
C LYS A 113 -16.53 16.80 -19.54
N GLU A 114 -16.83 16.79 -20.80
CA GLU A 114 -17.93 17.47 -21.44
C GLU A 114 -19.22 16.60 -21.45
N GLY A 115 -19.11 15.33 -21.01
CA GLY A 115 -20.22 14.38 -20.97
C GLY A 115 -20.43 13.58 -22.27
N ASN A 116 -19.53 13.67 -23.23
CA ASN A 116 -19.64 12.91 -24.48
C ASN A 116 -19.24 11.46 -24.25
N TYR A 117 -19.95 10.55 -24.88
CA TYR A 117 -19.64 9.13 -24.86
C TYR A 117 -18.29 8.82 -25.53
N ILE A 118 -17.42 8.08 -24.84
CA ILE A 118 -16.10 7.67 -25.34
C ILE A 118 -15.86 6.15 -25.32
N GLY A 119 -16.75 5.39 -24.70
CA GLY A 119 -16.63 3.93 -24.65
C GLY A 119 -17.51 3.30 -23.60
N ARG A 120 -17.47 1.97 -23.48
CA ARG A 120 -18.26 1.22 -22.51
C ARG A 120 -17.38 0.52 -21.50
N HIS A 121 -17.73 0.58 -20.22
CA HIS A 121 -17.03 -0.10 -19.13
C HIS A 121 -17.78 -1.34 -18.62
N LYS A 122 -17.03 -2.30 -18.07
CA LYS A 122 -17.53 -3.60 -17.57
C LYS A 122 -18.14 -3.51 -16.15
N GLY A 123 -18.31 -2.32 -15.63
CA GLY A 123 -18.66 -2.06 -14.24
C GLY A 123 -17.56 -1.28 -13.51
N ILE A 124 -17.94 -0.32 -12.69
CA ILE A 124 -17.01 0.62 -12.03
C ILE A 124 -15.96 -0.06 -11.15
N ILE A 125 -16.27 -1.23 -10.58
CA ILE A 125 -15.35 -1.98 -9.72
C ILE A 125 -14.12 -2.55 -10.44
N HIS A 126 -14.12 -2.54 -11.79
CA HIS A 126 -12.97 -2.99 -12.61
C HIS A 126 -11.94 -1.87 -12.85
N TYR A 127 -12.19 -0.68 -12.35
CA TYR A 127 -11.37 0.49 -12.64
C TYR A 127 -10.96 1.20 -11.34
N THR A 128 -9.80 1.85 -11.41
CA THR A 128 -9.25 2.61 -10.29
C THR A 128 -9.03 4.05 -10.71
N ILE A 129 -9.32 5.00 -9.83
CA ILE A 129 -8.99 6.42 -10.05
C ILE A 129 -7.50 6.55 -10.40
N GLY A 130 -7.22 7.28 -11.46
CA GLY A 130 -5.86 7.42 -11.97
C GLY A 130 -5.41 6.33 -12.94
N GLN A 131 -6.25 5.32 -13.21
CA GLN A 131 -5.91 4.25 -14.14
C GLN A 131 -5.73 4.79 -15.56
N ARG A 132 -4.65 4.37 -16.22
CA ARG A 132 -4.29 4.78 -17.59
C ARG A 132 -4.31 3.62 -18.58
N ARG A 133 -4.09 2.38 -18.10
CA ARG A 133 -3.98 1.19 -18.94
C ARG A 133 -5.19 0.29 -18.73
N GLY A 134 -5.55 -0.48 -19.77
CA GLY A 134 -6.64 -1.45 -19.65
C GLY A 134 -8.05 -0.84 -19.65
N LEU A 135 -8.21 0.42 -20.04
CA LEU A 135 -9.54 1.05 -20.16
C LEU A 135 -10.33 0.50 -21.36
N GLY A 136 -9.64 -0.07 -22.36
CA GLY A 136 -10.30 -0.61 -23.57
C GLY A 136 -10.89 0.46 -24.50
N ILE A 137 -10.48 1.71 -24.34
CA ILE A 137 -10.97 2.84 -25.13
C ILE A 137 -9.88 3.24 -26.15
N PRO A 138 -10.16 3.20 -27.47
CA PRO A 138 -9.27 3.76 -28.45
C PRO A 138 -9.32 5.29 -28.36
N ALA A 139 -8.20 5.91 -28.05
CA ALA A 139 -8.12 7.37 -27.95
C ALA A 139 -6.83 7.89 -28.55
N ALA A 140 -6.88 9.04 -29.20
CA ALA A 140 -5.74 9.72 -29.78
C ALA A 140 -4.78 10.31 -28.74
N SER A 141 -5.28 10.53 -27.50
CA SER A 141 -4.49 11.04 -26.37
C SER A 141 -4.60 10.11 -25.17
N ARG A 142 -3.70 10.28 -24.19
CA ARG A 142 -3.72 9.50 -22.96
C ARG A 142 -4.96 9.84 -22.12
N LEU A 143 -5.79 8.84 -21.89
CA LEU A 143 -6.92 8.94 -20.96
C LEU A 143 -6.49 8.58 -19.54
N LEU A 144 -7.19 9.14 -18.58
CA LEU A 144 -7.06 8.91 -17.16
C LEU A 144 -8.45 8.73 -16.57
N CYS A 145 -8.67 7.67 -15.81
CA CYS A 145 -9.92 7.48 -15.07
C CYS A 145 -9.95 8.49 -13.90
N LEU A 146 -11.00 9.27 -13.79
CA LEU A 146 -11.23 10.26 -12.73
C LEU A 146 -12.26 9.74 -11.72
#